data_30e8f50e9b0e13392f60c1d3259d7a18
#
_entry.id   30e8f50e9b0e13392f60c1d3259d7a18
#
_cell.length_a   1.000
_cell.length_b   1.000
_cell.length_c   1.000
_cell.angle_alpha   90.00
_cell.angle_beta   90.00
_cell.angle_gamma   90.00
#
_symmetry.space_group_name_H-M   'P 1'
#
loop_
_entity.id
_entity.type
_entity.pdbx_description
1 polymer ?
#
loop_
_entity_poly.entity_id
_entity_poly.type
_entity_poly.pdbx_seq_one_letter_code
_entity_poly.pdbx_strand_id
1 'polypeptide(L)'
;MIMPSRQQLLLPANPLFIWGSLVAALLLNMLPLGRVPWMPDVLALVLVFWNVHQPLRIGIGIAFMFGLAMDVHQTALLGQHAFSYTALSFFAAVIQRRLLWFKVPLQALQVLPLFAVAHAVELILRLLGGGIFPGWIVLLAPLLETLLWPVVSVILLVPQRRTPNRDENRPI
;
A
#
# COMPACT_ATOMS: atom_id res chain seq x y z
N MET A 1 23.39 20.86 21.97
CA MET A 1 22.19 20.74 21.11
C MET A 1 22.53 19.70 20.05
N ILE A 2 22.20 18.41 20.31
CA ILE A 2 22.57 17.28 19.44
C ILE A 2 21.46 17.17 18.39
N MET A 3 21.74 17.65 17.18
CA MET A 3 20.87 17.34 16.04
C MET A 3 20.90 15.83 15.80
N PRO A 4 19.74 15.15 15.73
CA PRO A 4 19.72 13.76 15.29
C PRO A 4 20.04 13.74 13.80
N SER A 5 21.30 13.45 13.49
CA SER A 5 21.78 13.15 12.16
C SER A 5 21.14 11.84 11.68
N ARG A 6 20.21 11.92 10.81
CA ARG A 6 19.71 10.92 9.82
C ARG A 6 18.23 11.07 9.49
N GLN A 7 17.76 12.25 9.29
CA GLN A 7 16.72 12.40 8.29
C GLN A 7 17.44 12.31 6.94
N GLN A 8 17.54 11.12 6.40
CA GLN A 8 17.84 10.98 4.97
C GLN A 8 16.72 11.74 4.26
N LEU A 9 17.05 12.94 3.78
CA LEU A 9 16.14 13.72 2.95
C LEU A 9 15.86 12.86 1.72
N LEU A 10 14.72 12.19 1.73
CA LEU A 10 14.26 11.45 0.56
C LEU A 10 14.08 12.47 -0.56
N LEU A 11 14.65 12.17 -1.72
CA LEU A 11 14.36 12.95 -2.92
C LEU A 11 12.85 12.94 -3.16
N PRO A 12 12.26 14.05 -3.64
CA PRO A 12 10.87 14.03 -4.05
C PRO A 12 10.67 12.92 -5.07
N ALA A 13 9.77 11.99 -4.76
CA ALA A 13 9.53 10.85 -5.63
C ALA A 13 9.14 11.31 -7.04
N ASN A 14 9.78 10.76 -8.05
CA ASN A 14 9.44 11.03 -9.45
C ASN A 14 7.97 10.61 -9.69
N PRO A 15 7.11 11.50 -10.22
CA PRO A 15 5.72 11.16 -10.50
C PRO A 15 5.57 9.96 -11.43
N LEU A 16 6.46 9.82 -12.42
CA LEU A 16 6.48 8.66 -13.31
C LEU A 16 6.74 7.35 -12.56
N PHE A 17 7.58 7.38 -11.55
CA PHE A 17 7.86 6.19 -10.72
C PHE A 17 6.65 5.83 -9.85
N ILE A 18 5.94 6.82 -9.30
CA ILE A 18 4.72 6.62 -8.52
C ILE A 18 3.66 5.92 -9.38
N TRP A 19 3.33 6.52 -10.53
CA TRP A 19 2.34 5.96 -11.43
C TRP A 19 2.77 4.62 -12.03
N GLY A 20 4.04 4.48 -12.41
CA GLY A 20 4.60 3.25 -12.93
C GLY A 20 4.49 2.09 -11.93
N SER A 21 4.78 2.34 -10.65
CA SER A 21 4.66 1.33 -9.59
C SER A 21 3.20 0.93 -9.32
N LEU A 22 2.26 1.86 -9.36
CA LEU A 22 0.83 1.59 -9.20
C LEU A 22 0.28 0.76 -10.38
N VAL A 23 0.63 1.15 -11.61
CA VAL A 23 0.23 0.40 -12.80
C VAL A 23 0.86 -0.99 -12.81
N ALA A 24 2.13 -1.12 -12.44
CA ALA A 24 2.80 -2.41 -12.32
C ALA A 24 2.12 -3.30 -11.27
N ALA A 25 1.77 -2.75 -10.11
CA ALA A 25 1.03 -3.48 -9.08
C ALA A 25 -0.36 -3.91 -9.54
N LEU A 26 -1.08 -3.04 -10.26
CA LEU A 26 -2.36 -3.38 -10.87
C LEU A 26 -2.20 -4.55 -11.86
N LEU A 27 -1.22 -4.49 -12.76
CA LEU A 27 -0.95 -5.54 -13.73
C LEU A 27 -0.56 -6.87 -13.05
N LEU A 28 0.20 -6.82 -11.95
CA LEU A 28 0.52 -8.01 -11.15
C LEU A 28 -0.74 -8.64 -10.55
N ASN A 29 -1.65 -7.83 -10.01
CA ASN A 29 -2.93 -8.33 -9.50
C ASN A 29 -3.85 -8.87 -10.60
N MET A 30 -3.70 -8.37 -11.83
CA MET A 30 -4.47 -8.83 -12.99
C MET A 30 -3.92 -10.13 -13.60
N LEU A 31 -2.76 -10.61 -13.17
CA LEU A 31 -2.23 -11.88 -13.67
C LEU A 31 -3.19 -13.03 -13.33
N PRO A 32 -3.44 -13.96 -14.27
CA PRO A 32 -4.36 -15.07 -14.09
C PRO A 32 -3.74 -16.19 -13.21
N LEU A 33 -3.31 -15.84 -12.01
CA LEU A 33 -2.74 -16.79 -11.02
C LEU A 33 -3.81 -17.63 -10.30
N GLY A 34 -5.07 -17.46 -10.69
CA GLY A 34 -6.23 -18.05 -10.02
C GLY A 34 -6.78 -17.14 -8.91
N ARG A 35 -8.09 -17.28 -8.66
CA ARG A 35 -8.76 -16.51 -7.59
C ARG A 35 -8.58 -17.22 -6.26
N VAL A 36 -7.42 -17.08 -5.65
CA VAL A 36 -7.12 -17.73 -4.38
C VAL A 36 -7.42 -16.76 -3.25
N PRO A 37 -8.32 -17.06 -2.31
CA PRO A 37 -8.78 -16.12 -1.27
C PRO A 37 -7.70 -15.62 -0.31
N TRP A 38 -6.54 -16.29 -0.25
CA TRP A 38 -5.42 -15.91 0.61
C TRP A 38 -4.32 -15.14 -0.12
N MET A 39 -4.49 -14.84 -1.42
CA MET A 39 -3.48 -14.16 -2.21
C MET A 39 -3.34 -12.70 -1.74
N PRO A 40 -2.11 -12.22 -1.45
CA PRO A 40 -1.89 -10.86 -1.01
C PRO A 40 -2.17 -9.87 -2.15
N ASP A 41 -2.81 -8.76 -1.82
CA ASP A 41 -3.09 -7.68 -2.74
C ASP A 41 -1.89 -6.73 -2.86
N VAL A 42 -1.11 -6.89 -3.92
CA VAL A 42 0.08 -6.07 -4.18
C VAL A 42 -0.31 -4.61 -4.45
N LEU A 43 -1.45 -4.36 -5.09
CA LEU A 43 -1.92 -3.01 -5.36
C LEU A 43 -2.30 -2.28 -4.06
N ALA A 44 -2.97 -2.97 -3.13
CA ALA A 44 -3.27 -2.43 -1.80
C ALA A 44 -1.99 -2.04 -1.06
N LEU A 45 -0.95 -2.89 -1.10
CA LEU A 45 0.37 -2.60 -0.50
C LEU A 45 1.00 -1.32 -1.06
N VAL A 46 1.03 -1.18 -2.39
CA VAL A 46 1.62 -0.02 -3.07
C VAL A 46 0.78 1.24 -2.84
N LEU A 47 -0.55 1.12 -2.79
CA LEU A 47 -1.45 2.23 -2.45
C LEU A 47 -1.20 2.75 -1.03
N VAL A 48 -1.12 1.87 -0.02
CA VAL A 48 -0.79 2.27 1.36
C VAL A 48 0.56 2.95 1.42
N PHE A 49 1.57 2.39 0.75
CA PHE A 49 2.92 2.95 0.73
C PHE A 49 2.90 4.40 0.21
N TRP A 50 2.25 4.66 -0.92
CA TRP A 50 2.20 6.01 -1.49
C TRP A 50 1.28 6.96 -0.72
N ASN A 51 0.18 6.48 -0.13
CA ASN A 51 -0.65 7.30 0.76
C ASN A 51 0.12 7.75 2.00
N VAL A 52 1.05 6.92 2.50
CA VAL A 52 1.91 7.27 3.65
C VAL A 52 3.03 8.22 3.25
N HIS A 53 3.68 8.00 2.08
CA HIS A 53 4.86 8.77 1.69
C HIS A 53 4.54 9.99 0.81
N GLN A 54 3.45 9.98 0.05
CA GLN A 54 3.05 11.05 -0.88
C GLN A 54 1.53 11.32 -0.85
N PRO A 55 0.94 11.65 0.32
CA PRO A 55 -0.51 11.77 0.48
C PRO A 55 -1.15 12.87 -0.37
N LEU A 56 -0.37 13.89 -0.75
CA LEU A 56 -0.85 14.96 -1.62
C LEU A 56 -1.00 14.53 -3.08
N ARG A 57 -0.32 13.46 -3.49
CA ARG A 57 -0.34 12.97 -4.88
C ARG A 57 -1.25 11.77 -5.06
N ILE A 58 -1.25 10.86 -4.09
CA ILE A 58 -2.05 9.65 -4.10
C ILE A 58 -3.05 9.77 -2.96
N GLY A 59 -4.27 10.10 -3.30
CA GLY A 59 -5.36 10.28 -2.36
C GLY A 59 -6.47 9.25 -2.55
N ILE A 60 -7.52 9.41 -1.76
CA ILE A 60 -8.71 8.56 -1.73
C ILE A 60 -9.32 8.37 -3.13
N GLY A 61 -9.38 9.43 -3.96
CA GLY A 61 -9.96 9.35 -5.30
C GLY A 61 -9.19 8.42 -6.25
N ILE A 62 -7.86 8.42 -6.18
CA ILE A 62 -7.02 7.53 -6.97
C ILE A 62 -7.20 6.08 -6.51
N ALA A 63 -7.24 5.85 -5.20
CA ALA A 63 -7.52 4.53 -4.65
C ALA A 63 -8.88 3.99 -5.09
N PHE A 64 -9.92 4.83 -5.08
CA PHE A 64 -11.24 4.48 -5.59
C PHE A 64 -11.21 4.06 -7.06
N MET A 65 -10.51 4.81 -7.91
CA MET A 65 -10.39 4.49 -9.35
C MET A 65 -9.67 3.16 -9.60
N PHE A 66 -8.58 2.90 -8.88
CA PHE A 66 -7.89 1.62 -8.96
C PHE A 66 -8.75 0.47 -8.44
N GLY A 67 -9.55 0.70 -7.40
CA GLY A 67 -10.51 -0.27 -6.89
C GLY A 67 -11.60 -0.60 -7.91
N LEU A 68 -12.15 0.41 -8.61
CA LEU A 68 -13.10 0.16 -9.69
C LEU A 68 -12.48 -0.67 -10.83
N ALA A 69 -11.22 -0.39 -11.18
CA ALA A 69 -10.52 -1.19 -12.19
C ALA A 69 -10.40 -2.67 -11.76
N MET A 70 -10.13 -2.91 -10.48
CA MET A 70 -10.09 -4.27 -9.92
C MET A 70 -11.48 -4.93 -9.90
N ASP A 71 -12.53 -4.19 -9.54
CA ASP A 71 -13.92 -4.70 -9.54
C ASP A 71 -14.33 -5.17 -10.95
N VAL A 72 -14.00 -4.39 -11.97
CA VAL A 72 -14.27 -4.76 -13.37
C VAL A 72 -13.48 -5.98 -13.79
N HIS A 73 -12.19 -6.03 -13.44
CA HIS A 73 -11.32 -7.17 -13.80
C HIS A 73 -11.76 -8.47 -13.13
N GLN A 74 -12.06 -8.41 -11.83
CA GLN A 74 -12.44 -9.60 -11.07
C GLN A 74 -13.91 -10.00 -11.26
N THR A 75 -14.68 -9.24 -12.04
CA THR A 75 -16.15 -9.41 -12.16
C THR A 75 -16.82 -9.47 -10.79
N ALA A 76 -16.28 -8.70 -9.84
CA ALA A 76 -16.80 -8.56 -8.50
C ALA A 76 -18.01 -7.62 -8.48
N LEU A 77 -18.66 -7.50 -7.33
CA LEU A 77 -19.67 -6.47 -7.14
C LEU A 77 -19.01 -5.10 -7.31
N LEU A 78 -19.50 -4.28 -8.24
CA LEU A 78 -19.00 -2.92 -8.44
C LEU A 78 -19.03 -2.15 -7.12
N GLY A 79 -17.87 -1.65 -6.70
CA GLY A 79 -17.69 -0.96 -5.43
C GLY A 79 -17.00 -1.81 -4.35
N GLN A 80 -16.86 -3.12 -4.51
CA GLN A 80 -16.26 -4.00 -3.51
C GLN A 80 -14.80 -3.60 -3.22
N HIS A 81 -13.93 -3.61 -4.21
CA HIS A 81 -12.54 -3.16 -4.08
C HIS A 81 -12.44 -1.64 -4.03
N ALA A 82 -13.32 -0.90 -4.73
CA ALA A 82 -13.32 0.55 -4.70
C ALA A 82 -13.52 1.11 -3.28
N PHE A 83 -14.50 0.61 -2.52
CA PHE A 83 -14.71 1.01 -1.13
C PHE A 83 -13.61 0.49 -0.20
N SER A 84 -13.13 -0.73 -0.41
CA SER A 84 -12.03 -1.31 0.37
C SER A 84 -10.77 -0.43 0.25
N TYR A 85 -10.33 -0.09 -0.97
CA TYR A 85 -9.15 0.75 -1.19
C TYR A 85 -9.36 2.19 -0.73
N THR A 86 -10.58 2.72 -0.82
CA THR A 86 -10.93 4.03 -0.30
C THR A 86 -10.77 4.07 1.22
N ALA A 87 -11.31 3.08 1.93
CA ALA A 87 -11.16 2.96 3.37
C ALA A 87 -9.69 2.78 3.77
N LEU A 88 -8.97 1.92 3.05
CA LEU A 88 -7.55 1.69 3.24
C LEU A 88 -6.73 2.98 3.11
N SER A 89 -6.96 3.76 2.05
CA SER A 89 -6.29 5.04 1.81
C SER A 89 -6.64 6.09 2.86
N PHE A 90 -7.89 6.14 3.28
CA PHE A 90 -8.32 7.05 4.34
C PHE A 90 -7.60 6.74 5.66
N PHE A 91 -7.62 5.50 6.11
CA PHE A 91 -6.94 5.11 7.34
C PHE A 91 -5.42 5.25 7.24
N ALA A 92 -4.82 4.94 6.08
CA ALA A 92 -3.40 5.16 5.85
C ALA A 92 -3.01 6.62 6.01
N ALA A 93 -3.82 7.55 5.47
CA ALA A 93 -3.61 8.98 5.61
C ALA A 93 -3.74 9.45 7.08
N VAL A 94 -4.68 8.89 7.84
CA VAL A 94 -4.87 9.21 9.26
C VAL A 94 -3.66 8.79 10.10
N ILE A 95 -3.13 7.58 9.88
CA ILE A 95 -2.02 7.05 10.70
C ILE A 95 -0.64 7.42 10.16
N GLN A 96 -0.55 8.06 8.98
CA GLN A 96 0.68 8.38 8.27
C GLN A 96 1.78 8.93 9.18
N ARG A 97 1.48 9.98 9.95
CA ARG A 97 2.47 10.63 10.84
C ARG A 97 3.03 9.66 11.87
N ARG A 98 2.16 8.85 12.46
CA ARG A 98 2.55 7.86 13.46
C ARG A 98 3.40 6.77 12.83
N LEU A 99 3.01 6.29 11.63
CA LEU A 99 3.70 5.22 10.93
C LEU A 99 5.14 5.59 10.59
N LEU A 100 5.38 6.82 10.12
CA LEU A 100 6.70 7.30 9.73
C LEU A 100 7.69 7.46 10.90
N TRP A 101 7.21 7.48 12.13
CA TRP A 101 8.08 7.55 13.32
C TRP A 101 8.77 6.21 13.64
N PHE A 102 8.24 5.11 13.12
CA PHE A 102 8.74 3.78 13.40
C PHE A 102 9.64 3.24 12.29
N LYS A 103 10.54 2.33 12.68
CA LYS A 103 11.35 1.57 11.71
C LYS A 103 10.45 0.63 10.91
N VAL A 104 10.84 0.33 9.67
CA VAL A 104 10.07 -0.48 8.71
C VAL A 104 9.49 -1.78 9.30
N PRO A 105 10.20 -2.58 10.12
CA PRO A 105 9.61 -3.78 10.73
C PRO A 105 8.45 -3.49 11.69
N LEU A 106 8.53 -2.38 12.45
CA LEU A 106 7.45 -1.97 13.35
C LEU A 106 6.28 -1.33 12.58
N GLN A 107 6.55 -0.72 11.43
CA GLN A 107 5.50 -0.27 10.51
C GLN A 107 4.64 -1.43 10.04
N ALA A 108 5.24 -2.60 9.75
CA ALA A 108 4.51 -3.80 9.35
C ALA A 108 3.41 -4.14 10.35
N LEU A 109 3.72 -4.14 11.64
CA LEU A 109 2.71 -4.41 12.68
C LEU A 109 1.57 -3.38 12.71
N GLN A 110 1.86 -2.12 12.37
CA GLN A 110 0.87 -1.05 12.37
C GLN A 110 0.01 -1.01 11.10
N VAL A 111 0.48 -1.55 9.97
CA VAL A 111 -0.32 -1.67 8.74
C VAL A 111 -1.23 -2.90 8.76
N LEU A 112 -0.97 -3.89 9.63
CA LEU A 112 -1.83 -5.06 9.78
C LEU A 112 -3.31 -4.71 9.97
N PRO A 113 -3.70 -3.84 10.94
CA PRO A 113 -5.09 -3.46 11.12
C PRO A 113 -5.67 -2.74 9.89
N LEU A 114 -4.86 -2.02 9.11
CA LEU A 114 -5.33 -1.38 7.88
C LEU A 114 -5.76 -2.42 6.86
N PHE A 115 -4.91 -3.40 6.59
CA PHE A 115 -5.22 -4.47 5.66
C PHE A 115 -6.38 -5.32 6.17
N ALA A 116 -6.44 -5.60 7.47
CA ALA A 116 -7.57 -6.32 8.07
C ALA A 116 -8.90 -5.58 7.87
N VAL A 117 -8.93 -4.25 8.04
CA VAL A 117 -10.13 -3.44 7.78
C VAL A 117 -10.49 -3.45 6.31
N ALA A 118 -9.52 -3.32 5.40
CA ALA A 118 -9.77 -3.35 3.95
C ALA A 118 -10.43 -4.69 3.54
N HIS A 119 -9.86 -5.81 3.95
CA HIS A 119 -10.43 -7.13 3.69
C HIS A 119 -11.78 -7.35 4.38
N ALA A 120 -11.99 -6.77 5.58
CA ALA A 120 -13.29 -6.82 6.25
C ALA A 120 -14.36 -6.06 5.45
N VAL A 121 -14.06 -4.86 4.96
CA VAL A 121 -14.96 -4.08 4.08
C VAL A 121 -15.31 -4.87 2.83
N GLU A 122 -14.30 -5.44 2.17
CA GLU A 122 -14.49 -6.26 0.98
C GLU A 122 -15.38 -7.47 1.24
N LEU A 123 -15.12 -8.20 2.33
CA LEU A 123 -15.91 -9.35 2.73
C LEU A 123 -17.35 -8.99 3.06
N ILE A 124 -17.58 -7.89 3.80
CA ILE A 124 -18.92 -7.39 4.15
C ILE A 124 -19.69 -7.06 2.88
N LEU A 125 -19.10 -6.31 1.96
CA LEU A 125 -19.74 -5.92 0.70
C LEU A 125 -20.05 -7.15 -0.17
N ARG A 126 -19.15 -8.13 -0.22
CA ARG A 126 -19.37 -9.40 -0.91
C ARG A 126 -20.57 -10.17 -0.32
N LEU A 127 -20.66 -10.27 1.01
CA LEU A 127 -21.76 -10.96 1.66
C LEU A 127 -23.10 -10.23 1.48
N LEU A 128 -23.10 -8.89 1.57
CA LEU A 128 -24.29 -8.06 1.31
C LEU A 128 -24.77 -8.20 -0.15
N GLY A 129 -23.86 -8.41 -1.09
CA GLY A 129 -24.18 -8.68 -2.50
C GLY A 129 -24.62 -10.10 -2.80
N GLY A 130 -24.86 -10.94 -1.76
CA GLY A 130 -25.28 -12.32 -1.92
C GLY A 130 -24.15 -13.31 -2.24
N GLY A 131 -22.89 -12.90 -2.10
CA GLY A 131 -21.73 -13.77 -2.27
C GLY A 131 -21.57 -14.77 -1.14
N ILE A 132 -20.88 -15.88 -1.42
CA ILE A 132 -20.60 -16.95 -0.44
C ILE A 132 -19.35 -16.58 0.36
N PHE A 133 -19.35 -16.89 1.66
CA PHE A 133 -18.19 -16.74 2.53
C PHE A 133 -17.02 -17.61 2.03
N PRO A 134 -15.84 -17.04 1.73
CA PRO A 134 -14.72 -17.78 1.14
C PRO A 134 -13.98 -18.68 2.16
N GLY A 135 -14.44 -18.74 3.40
CA GLY A 135 -13.78 -19.48 4.48
C GLY A 135 -12.75 -18.63 5.23
N TRP A 136 -12.28 -19.17 6.37
CA TRP A 136 -11.33 -18.49 7.26
C TRP A 136 -9.94 -18.25 6.64
N ILE A 137 -9.65 -18.92 5.53
CA ILE A 137 -8.39 -18.77 4.79
C ILE A 137 -8.19 -17.35 4.25
N VAL A 138 -9.26 -16.57 4.10
CA VAL A 138 -9.19 -15.15 3.69
C VAL A 138 -8.39 -14.30 4.69
N LEU A 139 -8.32 -14.69 5.96
CA LEU A 139 -7.55 -13.98 6.99
C LEU A 139 -6.03 -14.09 6.80
N LEU A 140 -5.57 -14.99 5.95
CA LEU A 140 -4.15 -15.09 5.60
C LEU A 140 -3.70 -13.94 4.70
N ALA A 141 -4.58 -13.36 3.90
CA ALA A 141 -4.24 -12.26 2.99
C ALA A 141 -3.65 -11.04 3.73
N PRO A 142 -4.32 -10.44 4.73
CA PRO A 142 -3.76 -9.31 5.48
C PRO A 142 -2.48 -9.65 6.24
N LEU A 143 -2.29 -10.90 6.66
CA LEU A 143 -1.05 -11.34 7.30
C LEU A 143 0.11 -11.39 6.30
N LEU A 144 -0.13 -11.93 5.11
CA LEU A 144 0.87 -11.98 4.03
C LEU A 144 1.21 -10.57 3.53
N GLU A 145 0.23 -9.69 3.39
CA GLU A 145 0.45 -8.28 3.04
C GLU A 145 1.33 -7.59 4.08
N THR A 146 1.05 -7.81 5.36
CA THR A 146 1.85 -7.30 6.46
C THR A 146 3.30 -7.81 6.41
N LEU A 147 3.47 -9.10 6.11
CA LEU A 147 4.79 -9.71 5.95
C LEU A 147 5.55 -9.16 4.72
N LEU A 148 4.84 -8.86 3.65
CA LEU A 148 5.40 -8.28 2.42
C LEU A 148 5.69 -6.78 2.56
N TRP A 149 5.09 -6.08 3.53
CA TRP A 149 5.28 -4.65 3.74
C TRP A 149 6.74 -4.20 3.78
N PRO A 150 7.66 -4.83 4.54
CA PRO A 150 9.06 -4.43 4.57
C PRO A 150 9.73 -4.54 3.21
N VAL A 151 9.43 -5.61 2.46
CA VAL A 151 10.02 -5.87 1.14
C VAL A 151 9.56 -4.79 0.15
N VAL A 152 8.26 -4.55 0.05
CA VAL A 152 7.68 -3.52 -0.83
C VAL A 152 8.19 -2.13 -0.45
N SER A 153 8.26 -1.81 0.85
CA SER A 153 8.78 -0.53 1.34
C SER A 153 10.25 -0.33 0.94
N VAL A 154 11.09 -1.33 1.07
CA VAL A 154 12.50 -1.24 0.66
C VAL A 154 12.60 -1.04 -0.85
N ILE A 155 11.88 -1.82 -1.66
CA ILE A 155 11.90 -1.71 -3.12
C ILE A 155 11.49 -0.31 -3.59
N LEU A 156 10.42 0.24 -3.02
CA LEU A 156 9.90 1.55 -3.40
C LEU A 156 10.73 2.72 -2.85
N LEU A 157 11.48 2.52 -1.76
CA LEU A 157 12.38 3.54 -1.20
C LEU A 157 13.75 3.58 -1.87
N VAL A 158 14.22 2.48 -2.46
CA VAL A 158 15.56 2.40 -3.09
C VAL A 158 15.81 3.54 -4.08
N PRO A 159 14.94 3.85 -5.06
CA PRO A 159 15.19 4.92 -6.03
C PRO A 159 15.09 6.33 -5.43
N GLN A 160 14.56 6.47 -4.21
CA GLN A 160 14.40 7.75 -3.52
C GLN A 160 15.57 8.06 -2.58
N ARG A 161 16.48 7.11 -2.34
CA ARG A 161 17.64 7.33 -1.47
C ARG A 161 18.69 8.15 -2.20
N ARG A 162 19.08 9.29 -1.63
CA ARG A 162 20.27 10.02 -2.10
C ARG A 162 21.51 9.19 -1.83
N THR A 163 22.37 9.03 -2.84
CA THR A 163 23.77 8.68 -2.61
C THR A 163 24.40 9.82 -1.82
N PRO A 164 25.12 9.57 -0.71
CA PRO A 164 25.84 10.61 -0.01
C PRO A 164 26.82 11.27 -1.00
N ASN A 165 26.67 12.57 -1.25
CA ASN A 165 27.63 13.31 -2.04
C ASN A 165 28.95 13.29 -1.28
N ARG A 166 29.95 12.64 -1.89
CA ARG A 166 31.32 12.49 -1.35
C ARG A 166 32.05 13.84 -1.24
N ASP A 167 31.51 14.89 -1.86
CA ASP A 167 32.13 16.20 -1.97
C ASP A 167 31.73 17.18 -0.85
N GLU A 168 30.69 16.91 -0.05
CA GLU A 168 30.30 17.79 1.08
C GLU A 168 31.24 17.72 2.28
N ASN A 169 32.18 16.76 2.31
CA ASN A 169 33.19 16.59 3.40
C ASN A 169 34.61 17.00 2.99
N ARG A 170 34.82 17.77 1.94
CA ARG A 170 36.13 18.36 1.67
C ARG A 170 36.25 19.65 2.48
N PRO A 171 37.14 19.70 3.51
CA PRO A 171 37.49 20.96 4.13
C PRO A 171 38.18 21.84 3.08
N ILE A 172 37.72 23.08 2.98
CA ILE A 172 38.33 24.15 2.17
C ILE A 172 39.70 24.49 2.78
#